data_dca29e0651b22704d7e4b7d5da09d524
#
_entry.id   dca29e0651b22704d7e4b7d5da09d524
#
_cell.length_a   1.000
_cell.length_b   1.000
_cell.length_c   1.000
_cell.angle_alpha   90.00
_cell.angle_beta   90.00
_cell.angle_gamma   90.00
#
_symmetry.space_group_name_H-M   'P 1'
#
loop_
_entity.id
_entity.type
_entity.pdbx_description
1 polymer ?
#
loop_
_entity_poly.entity_id
_entity_poly.type
_entity_poly.pdbx_seq_one_letter_code
_entity_poly.pdbx_strand_id
1 'polypeptide(L)'
;MHWIPALLVIGLLAGVPHAAVAAEVSCSAKSGEYTTALLELYTSEGCSSCPPADEWLTSLPRQQLVPEKVVPLALHVDYWNHLGWVDIYSQKEFSDRQSRRTFLNQTSQIYTPQVILNGHILPRWRQQADVAIPLVNATPPHADIALRLSRHDNHVDVTVNAKTRHYPAQAEIYVAVYERNLVRRIEAGENRGRTLRHDFVVRELYGPVKLDDNGEGHMTPRVKLNKDWKQEDLGLAAFIQNRDTGEILQTVALTLCR
;
A
#
# COMPACT_ATOMS: atom_id res chain seq x y z
N MET A 1 23.03 85.38 -15.18
CA MET A 1 22.87 84.38 -14.10
C MET A 1 21.50 83.72 -14.33
N HIS A 2 21.49 82.54 -14.95
CA HIS A 2 20.25 81.81 -15.23
C HIS A 2 20.21 80.55 -14.35
N TRP A 3 19.24 80.46 -13.48
CA TRP A 3 18.99 79.30 -12.62
C TRP A 3 18.05 78.35 -13.36
N ILE A 4 18.50 77.07 -13.55
CA ILE A 4 17.68 76.00 -14.07
C ILE A 4 17.26 75.15 -12.85
N PRO A 5 15.93 74.88 -12.64
CA PRO A 5 15.50 73.95 -11.59
C PRO A 5 15.66 72.49 -12.06
N ALA A 6 16.30 71.68 -11.24
CA ALA A 6 16.40 70.18 -11.44
C ALA A 6 15.07 69.52 -11.10
N LEU A 7 14.46 68.83 -12.03
CA LEU A 7 13.29 67.98 -11.84
C LEU A 7 13.74 66.60 -11.29
N LEU A 8 13.32 66.30 -10.05
CA LEU A 8 13.49 65.01 -9.42
C LEU A 8 12.41 64.04 -9.92
N VAL A 9 12.77 63.05 -10.73
CA VAL A 9 11.87 61.99 -11.17
C VAL A 9 11.92 60.87 -10.11
N ILE A 10 10.86 60.75 -9.31
CA ILE A 10 10.67 59.62 -8.36
C ILE A 10 10.08 58.46 -9.17
N GLY A 11 10.92 57.44 -9.47
CA GLY A 11 10.47 56.21 -10.08
C GLY A 11 9.76 55.33 -9.05
N LEU A 12 8.45 55.11 -9.18
CA LEU A 12 7.70 54.09 -8.46
C LEU A 12 8.11 52.70 -8.99
N LEU A 13 8.89 51.96 -8.20
CA LEU A 13 9.09 50.54 -8.43
C LEU A 13 7.83 49.79 -7.97
N ALA A 14 6.98 49.42 -8.91
CA ALA A 14 5.87 48.49 -8.67
C ALA A 14 6.45 47.10 -8.40
N GLY A 15 6.44 46.68 -7.13
CA GLY A 15 6.80 45.34 -6.73
C GLY A 15 5.77 44.33 -7.28
N VAL A 16 6.20 43.46 -8.19
CA VAL A 16 5.41 42.32 -8.68
C VAL A 16 5.30 41.31 -7.55
N PRO A 17 4.09 40.96 -7.09
CA PRO A 17 3.95 39.92 -6.06
C PRO A 17 4.43 38.59 -6.65
N HIS A 18 5.51 38.04 -6.13
CA HIS A 18 5.92 36.66 -6.38
C HIS A 18 4.89 35.76 -5.67
N ALA A 19 4.02 35.13 -6.44
CA ALA A 19 3.22 34.02 -5.92
C ALA A 19 4.21 32.92 -5.53
N ALA A 20 4.31 32.64 -4.22
CA ALA A 20 5.05 31.50 -3.71
C ALA A 20 4.37 30.24 -4.24
N VAL A 21 4.96 29.59 -5.24
CA VAL A 21 4.57 28.24 -5.65
C VAL A 21 4.89 27.36 -4.45
N ALA A 22 3.85 26.81 -3.82
CA ALA A 22 4.03 25.82 -2.76
C ALA A 22 4.92 24.70 -3.32
N ALA A 23 6.03 24.40 -2.63
CA ALA A 23 6.97 23.38 -3.07
C ALA A 23 6.23 22.04 -3.09
N GLU A 24 6.16 21.39 -4.25
CA GLU A 24 5.62 20.05 -4.40
C GLU A 24 6.49 19.08 -3.60
N VAL A 25 5.91 18.44 -2.58
CA VAL A 25 6.61 17.42 -1.78
C VAL A 25 6.53 16.10 -2.52
N SER A 26 7.67 15.62 -3.00
CA SER A 26 7.73 14.34 -3.73
C SER A 26 8.77 13.40 -3.17
N CYS A 27 8.49 12.11 -3.23
CA CYS A 27 9.41 11.04 -2.89
C CYS A 27 9.28 9.87 -3.86
N SER A 28 10.30 9.02 -3.92
CA SER A 28 10.32 7.89 -4.82
C SER A 28 11.08 6.72 -4.23
N ALA A 29 10.70 5.51 -4.63
CA ALA A 29 11.45 4.28 -4.41
C ALA A 29 11.53 3.46 -5.70
N LYS A 30 12.55 2.63 -5.76
CA LYS A 30 12.70 1.62 -6.81
C LYS A 30 12.89 0.26 -6.17
N SER A 31 12.40 -0.77 -6.83
CA SER A 31 12.69 -2.14 -6.41
C SER A 31 14.19 -2.43 -6.47
N GLY A 32 14.66 -3.27 -5.53
CA GLY A 32 16.05 -3.68 -5.43
C GLY A 32 16.41 -4.85 -6.35
N GLU A 33 17.63 -5.38 -6.14
CA GLU A 33 18.16 -6.52 -6.90
C GLU A 33 17.55 -7.86 -6.47
N TYR A 34 16.83 -7.89 -5.34
CA TYR A 34 16.16 -9.07 -4.80
C TYR A 34 14.65 -8.86 -4.74
N THR A 35 13.90 -9.94 -4.70
CA THR A 35 12.45 -9.88 -4.55
C THR A 35 12.07 -9.41 -3.15
N THR A 36 11.35 -8.30 -3.05
CA THR A 36 10.66 -7.90 -1.82
C THR A 36 9.34 -8.64 -1.74
N ALA A 37 9.13 -9.41 -0.68
CA ALA A 37 7.92 -10.22 -0.52
C ALA A 37 6.69 -9.35 -0.25
N LEU A 38 5.54 -9.72 -0.82
CA LEU A 38 4.24 -9.21 -0.41
C LEU A 38 3.60 -10.19 0.58
N LEU A 39 3.17 -9.67 1.72
CA LEU A 39 2.42 -10.44 2.72
C LEU A 39 1.02 -9.87 2.84
N GLU A 40 0.02 -10.66 2.48
CA GLU A 40 -1.39 -10.33 2.58
C GLU A 40 -1.99 -11.07 3.79
N LEU A 41 -2.53 -10.33 4.74
CA LEU A 41 -3.31 -10.86 5.86
C LEU A 41 -4.79 -10.54 5.62
N TYR A 42 -5.60 -11.57 5.39
CA TYR A 42 -7.05 -11.44 5.36
C TYR A 42 -7.60 -11.61 6.77
N THR A 43 -8.22 -10.56 7.31
CA THR A 43 -8.62 -10.42 8.72
C THR A 43 -9.97 -9.73 8.86
N SER A 44 -10.50 -9.65 10.07
CA SER A 44 -11.70 -8.86 10.39
C SER A 44 -11.76 -8.55 11.89
N GLU A 45 -12.24 -7.36 12.25
CA GLU A 45 -12.57 -7.02 13.65
C GLU A 45 -13.66 -7.94 14.24
N GLY A 46 -14.51 -8.54 13.39
CA GLY A 46 -15.57 -9.49 13.79
C GLY A 46 -15.07 -10.90 14.12
N CYS A 47 -13.85 -11.25 13.75
CA CYS A 47 -13.27 -12.58 13.88
C CYS A 47 -12.46 -12.70 15.18
N SER A 48 -12.86 -13.56 16.13
CA SER A 48 -12.18 -13.70 17.44
C SER A 48 -10.82 -14.36 17.37
N SER A 49 -10.51 -15.11 16.31
CA SER A 49 -9.20 -15.74 16.07
C SER A 49 -8.21 -14.84 15.32
N CYS A 50 -8.65 -13.66 14.84
CA CYS A 50 -7.84 -12.75 14.03
C CYS A 50 -6.82 -11.91 14.82
N PRO A 51 -7.12 -11.38 16.03
CA PRO A 51 -6.22 -10.47 16.72
C PRO A 51 -4.78 -10.95 16.90
N PRO A 52 -4.51 -12.26 17.17
CA PRO A 52 -3.12 -12.71 17.22
C PRO A 52 -2.34 -12.64 15.91
N ALA A 53 -3.03 -12.64 14.75
CA ALA A 53 -2.40 -12.44 13.44
C ALA A 53 -2.15 -10.96 13.16
N ASP A 54 -3.08 -10.09 13.55
CA ASP A 54 -2.92 -8.63 13.48
C ASP A 54 -1.75 -8.17 14.35
N GLU A 55 -1.63 -8.68 15.58
CA GLU A 55 -0.50 -8.40 16.49
C GLU A 55 0.85 -8.86 15.91
N TRP A 56 0.87 -10.04 15.29
CA TRP A 56 2.07 -10.54 14.62
C TRP A 56 2.45 -9.63 13.45
N LEU A 57 1.51 -9.23 12.59
CA LEU A 57 1.75 -8.31 11.49
C LEU A 57 2.33 -6.98 12.00
N THR A 58 1.76 -6.43 13.08
CA THR A 58 2.24 -5.22 13.76
C THR A 58 3.68 -5.37 14.29
N SER A 59 4.13 -6.60 14.57
CA SER A 59 5.48 -6.85 15.09
C SER A 59 6.58 -6.84 14.02
N LEU A 60 6.26 -7.03 12.75
CA LEU A 60 7.23 -7.16 11.65
C LEU A 60 8.23 -6.01 11.53
N PRO A 61 7.84 -4.72 11.71
CA PRO A 61 8.80 -3.61 11.68
C PRO A 61 9.88 -3.71 12.77
N ARG A 62 9.54 -4.23 13.95
CA ARG A 62 10.51 -4.40 15.06
C ARG A 62 11.55 -5.48 14.73
N GLN A 63 11.24 -6.38 13.83
CA GLN A 63 12.14 -7.42 13.33
C GLN A 63 13.01 -6.93 12.16
N GLN A 64 12.94 -5.64 11.82
CA GLN A 64 13.67 -5.02 10.69
C GLN A 64 13.39 -5.70 9.34
N LEU A 65 12.17 -6.17 9.17
CA LEU A 65 11.75 -6.83 7.93
C LEU A 65 11.09 -5.87 6.92
N VAL A 66 10.52 -4.77 7.41
CA VAL A 66 9.71 -3.83 6.60
C VAL A 66 10.49 -2.53 6.37
N PRO A 67 10.41 -1.93 5.18
CA PRO A 67 9.73 -2.41 3.96
C PRO A 67 10.62 -3.22 3.00
N GLU A 68 11.92 -3.35 3.29
CA GLU A 68 12.92 -3.83 2.32
C GLU A 68 12.80 -5.34 2.04
N LYS A 69 12.37 -6.12 3.03
CA LYS A 69 12.26 -7.58 2.93
C LYS A 69 10.83 -8.05 2.69
N VAL A 70 9.88 -7.42 3.36
CA VAL A 70 8.46 -7.73 3.24
C VAL A 70 7.61 -6.48 3.32
N VAL A 71 6.60 -6.38 2.48
CA VAL A 71 5.55 -5.37 2.53
C VAL A 71 4.27 -6.05 3.03
N PRO A 72 3.86 -5.78 4.28
CA PRO A 72 2.62 -6.33 4.82
C PRO A 72 1.43 -5.48 4.38
N LEU A 73 0.30 -6.14 4.11
CA LEU A 73 -1.00 -5.55 3.83
C LEU A 73 -2.08 -6.31 4.60
N ALA A 74 -2.82 -5.62 5.48
CA ALA A 74 -4.01 -6.16 6.14
C ALA A 74 -5.25 -5.82 5.33
N LEU A 75 -5.92 -6.82 4.79
CA LEU A 75 -7.14 -6.69 3.99
C LEU A 75 -8.31 -7.17 4.85
N HIS A 76 -9.14 -6.23 5.30
CA HIS A 76 -10.28 -6.53 6.13
C HIS A 76 -11.46 -7.00 5.28
N VAL A 77 -11.92 -8.22 5.53
CA VAL A 77 -13.00 -8.86 4.78
C VAL A 77 -14.37 -8.54 5.36
N ASP A 78 -15.40 -8.47 4.51
CA ASP A 78 -16.74 -8.01 4.88
C ASP A 78 -17.71 -9.12 5.30
N TYR A 79 -17.38 -10.39 5.05
CA TYR A 79 -18.30 -11.51 5.32
C TYR A 79 -18.50 -11.83 6.82
N TRP A 80 -17.78 -11.16 7.75
CA TRP A 80 -18.03 -11.20 9.18
C TRP A 80 -19.04 -10.16 9.66
N ASN A 81 -19.34 -9.12 8.88
CA ASN A 81 -20.14 -7.96 9.29
C ASN A 81 -21.56 -8.32 9.73
N HIS A 82 -22.12 -9.43 9.22
CA HIS A 82 -23.46 -9.90 9.57
C HIS A 82 -23.54 -10.53 10.98
N LEU A 83 -22.41 -10.75 11.67
CA LEU A 83 -22.34 -11.37 13.00
C LEU A 83 -22.37 -10.33 14.15
N GLY A 84 -22.93 -9.15 13.92
CA GLY A 84 -23.24 -8.15 14.94
C GLY A 84 -22.17 -7.06 15.15
N TRP A 85 -21.09 -7.04 14.36
CA TRP A 85 -20.11 -5.97 14.33
C TRP A 85 -19.71 -5.65 12.89
N VAL A 86 -19.91 -4.40 12.49
CA VAL A 86 -19.46 -3.93 11.17
C VAL A 86 -18.03 -3.41 11.30
N ASP A 87 -17.11 -4.08 10.64
CA ASP A 87 -15.73 -3.65 10.54
C ASP A 87 -15.63 -2.50 9.52
N ILE A 88 -15.26 -1.30 9.99
CA ILE A 88 -15.21 -0.08 9.16
C ILE A 88 -14.09 -0.09 8.11
N TYR A 89 -13.14 -1.02 8.22
CA TYR A 89 -12.05 -1.19 7.28
C TYR A 89 -12.38 -2.23 6.21
N SER A 90 -13.44 -3.02 6.42
CA SER A 90 -13.79 -4.10 5.52
C SER A 90 -14.34 -3.61 4.20
N GLN A 91 -13.96 -4.29 3.13
CA GLN A 91 -14.44 -4.01 1.78
C GLN A 91 -14.71 -5.33 1.05
N LYS A 92 -15.79 -5.35 0.28
CA LYS A 92 -16.15 -6.52 -0.55
C LYS A 92 -15.04 -6.89 -1.53
N GLU A 93 -14.34 -5.90 -2.05
CA GLU A 93 -13.20 -6.09 -2.94
C GLU A 93 -12.10 -6.96 -2.32
N PHE A 94 -11.87 -6.85 -1.01
CA PHE A 94 -10.89 -7.67 -0.30
C PHE A 94 -11.35 -9.11 -0.14
N SER A 95 -12.63 -9.33 0.11
CA SER A 95 -13.23 -10.68 0.11
C SER A 95 -13.18 -11.34 -1.28
N ASP A 96 -13.46 -10.58 -2.34
CA ASP A 96 -13.36 -11.04 -3.72
C ASP A 96 -11.89 -11.36 -4.09
N ARG A 97 -10.93 -10.52 -3.65
CA ARG A 97 -9.51 -10.77 -3.82
C ARG A 97 -9.08 -12.04 -3.08
N GLN A 98 -9.49 -12.23 -1.83
CA GLN A 98 -9.21 -13.45 -1.06
C GLN A 98 -9.71 -14.69 -1.81
N SER A 99 -10.96 -14.66 -2.30
CA SER A 99 -11.55 -15.76 -3.05
C SER A 99 -10.73 -16.13 -4.29
N ARG A 100 -10.30 -15.11 -5.05
CA ARG A 100 -9.42 -15.31 -6.22
C ARG A 100 -8.08 -15.90 -5.81
N ARG A 101 -7.43 -15.39 -4.74
CA ARG A 101 -6.15 -15.91 -4.25
C ARG A 101 -6.27 -17.37 -3.81
N THR A 102 -7.35 -17.69 -3.12
CA THR A 102 -7.66 -19.06 -2.67
C THR A 102 -7.84 -20.01 -3.87
N PHE A 103 -8.57 -19.59 -4.89
CA PHE A 103 -8.75 -20.37 -6.14
C PHE A 103 -7.40 -20.63 -6.85
N LEU A 104 -6.54 -19.61 -6.98
CA LEU A 104 -5.22 -19.77 -7.60
C LEU A 104 -4.29 -20.70 -6.80
N ASN A 105 -4.50 -20.84 -5.50
CA ASN A 105 -3.84 -21.82 -4.64
C ASN A 105 -4.52 -23.22 -4.67
N GLN A 106 -5.40 -23.48 -5.63
CA GLN A 106 -6.07 -24.77 -5.86
C GLN A 106 -6.83 -25.28 -4.63
N THR A 107 -7.42 -24.38 -3.86
CA THR A 107 -8.27 -24.70 -2.71
C THR A 107 -9.54 -23.87 -2.73
N SER A 108 -10.58 -24.34 -2.07
CA SER A 108 -11.85 -23.61 -1.87
C SER A 108 -12.01 -23.10 -0.43
N GLN A 109 -11.00 -23.30 0.43
CA GLN A 109 -11.09 -22.93 1.85
C GLN A 109 -10.83 -21.45 2.04
N ILE A 110 -11.88 -20.68 2.28
CA ILE A 110 -11.83 -19.28 2.67
C ILE A 110 -12.02 -19.19 4.18
N TYR A 111 -11.09 -18.58 4.87
CA TYR A 111 -11.12 -18.43 6.33
C TYR A 111 -10.32 -17.20 6.78
N THR A 112 -10.52 -16.78 8.03
CA THR A 112 -9.70 -15.76 8.69
C THR A 112 -9.20 -16.29 10.04
N PRO A 113 -8.00 -15.89 10.48
CA PRO A 113 -7.02 -15.12 9.70
C PRO A 113 -6.39 -16.01 8.62
N GLN A 114 -6.30 -15.52 7.38
CA GLN A 114 -5.58 -16.20 6.32
C GLN A 114 -4.38 -15.36 5.89
N VAL A 115 -3.20 -15.96 5.90
CA VAL A 115 -1.96 -15.32 5.46
C VAL A 115 -1.52 -15.89 4.12
N ILE A 116 -1.22 -14.99 3.19
CA ILE A 116 -0.69 -15.32 1.87
C ILE A 116 0.64 -14.57 1.70
N LEU A 117 1.71 -15.30 1.48
CA LEU A 117 3.04 -14.74 1.23
C LEU A 117 3.40 -14.95 -0.24
N ASN A 118 3.69 -13.86 -0.91
CA ASN A 118 4.13 -13.84 -2.32
C ASN A 118 3.26 -14.70 -3.26
N GLY A 119 1.95 -14.76 -2.96
CA GLY A 119 0.97 -15.54 -3.74
C GLY A 119 0.59 -16.89 -3.15
N HIS A 120 1.32 -17.42 -2.21
CA HIS A 120 1.12 -18.74 -1.63
C HIS A 120 0.51 -18.68 -0.24
N ILE A 121 -0.52 -19.50 0.01
CA ILE A 121 -1.16 -19.60 1.34
C ILE A 121 -0.14 -20.15 2.34
N LEU A 122 -0.07 -19.49 3.51
CA LEU A 122 0.84 -19.83 4.61
C LEU A 122 0.05 -20.24 5.85
N PRO A 123 -0.44 -21.50 5.93
CA PRO A 123 -1.41 -21.89 6.95
C PRO A 123 -0.82 -21.92 8.37
N ARG A 124 0.47 -22.14 8.53
CA ARG A 124 1.21 -22.09 9.79
C ARG A 124 2.14 -20.86 9.82
N TRP A 125 1.58 -19.70 9.51
CA TRP A 125 2.32 -18.44 9.29
C TRP A 125 3.30 -18.12 10.43
N ARG A 126 2.97 -18.39 11.71
CA ARG A 126 3.86 -18.14 12.85
C ARG A 126 5.19 -18.90 12.79
N GLN A 127 5.18 -20.12 12.25
CA GLN A 127 6.37 -20.95 12.14
C GLN A 127 7.02 -20.87 10.74
N GLN A 128 6.23 -20.58 9.73
CA GLN A 128 6.68 -20.64 8.35
C GLN A 128 7.25 -19.32 7.84
N ALA A 129 6.79 -18.18 8.37
CA ALA A 129 7.17 -16.86 7.85
C ALA A 129 8.68 -16.59 8.00
N ASP A 130 9.28 -16.98 9.13
CA ASP A 130 10.71 -16.76 9.39
C ASP A 130 11.63 -17.48 8.41
N VAL A 131 11.13 -18.54 7.76
CA VAL A 131 11.85 -19.27 6.71
C VAL A 131 11.42 -18.81 5.32
N ALA A 132 10.12 -18.61 5.11
CA ALA A 132 9.57 -18.31 3.79
C ALA A 132 9.94 -16.91 3.28
N ILE A 133 9.94 -15.89 4.15
CA ILE A 133 10.33 -14.52 3.77
C ILE A 133 11.78 -14.48 3.25
N PRO A 134 12.79 -15.00 3.98
CA PRO A 134 14.16 -15.07 3.46
C PRO A 134 14.30 -15.85 2.16
N LEU A 135 13.52 -16.92 1.96
CA LEU A 135 13.55 -17.69 0.71
C LEU A 135 13.05 -16.85 -0.47
N VAL A 136 11.94 -16.10 -0.30
CA VAL A 136 11.46 -15.16 -1.32
C VAL A 136 12.53 -14.10 -1.61
N ASN A 137 13.13 -13.52 -0.57
CA ASN A 137 14.15 -12.48 -0.74
C ASN A 137 15.46 -13.00 -1.38
N ALA A 138 15.72 -14.29 -1.33
CA ALA A 138 16.87 -14.89 -2.00
C ALA A 138 16.65 -15.10 -3.51
N THR A 139 15.42 -14.93 -4.02
CA THR A 139 15.13 -15.09 -5.44
C THR A 139 15.37 -13.79 -6.21
N PRO A 140 15.93 -13.86 -7.43
CA PRO A 140 15.99 -12.70 -8.31
C PRO A 140 14.58 -12.22 -8.64
N PRO A 141 14.35 -10.90 -8.73
CA PRO A 141 13.04 -10.38 -9.07
C PRO A 141 12.69 -10.65 -10.54
N HIS A 142 11.42 -10.96 -10.78
CA HIS A 142 10.89 -11.15 -12.13
C HIS A 142 10.38 -9.87 -12.78
N ALA A 143 10.38 -8.76 -12.01
CA ALA A 143 9.98 -7.44 -12.49
C ALA A 143 10.73 -6.32 -11.76
N ASP A 144 10.76 -5.15 -12.39
CA ASP A 144 11.25 -3.90 -11.82
C ASP A 144 10.10 -2.94 -11.63
N ILE A 145 10.10 -2.20 -10.51
CA ILE A 145 9.09 -1.18 -10.17
C ILE A 145 9.79 0.12 -9.81
N ALA A 146 9.33 1.23 -10.38
CA ALA A 146 9.63 2.57 -9.91
C ALA A 146 8.33 3.22 -9.44
N LEU A 147 8.27 3.57 -8.15
CA LEU A 147 7.15 4.22 -7.49
C LEU A 147 7.53 5.66 -7.17
N ARG A 148 6.72 6.62 -7.56
CA ARG A 148 6.85 8.04 -7.21
C ARG A 148 5.54 8.55 -6.65
N LEU A 149 5.63 9.35 -5.60
CA LEU A 149 4.52 10.05 -4.96
C LEU A 149 4.75 11.56 -5.07
N SER A 150 3.72 12.30 -5.47
CA SER A 150 3.68 13.76 -5.44
C SER A 150 2.50 14.16 -4.55
N ARG A 151 2.81 14.71 -3.37
CA ARG A 151 1.80 15.06 -2.38
C ARG A 151 1.28 16.48 -2.60
N HIS A 152 -0.03 16.60 -2.58
CA HIS A 152 -0.79 17.83 -2.56
C HIS A 152 -1.63 17.92 -1.27
N ASP A 153 -2.31 19.03 -1.03
CA ASP A 153 -3.06 19.26 0.23
C ASP A 153 -4.14 18.19 0.48
N ASN A 154 -4.87 17.78 -0.58
CA ASN A 154 -6.03 16.88 -0.46
C ASN A 154 -5.91 15.58 -1.25
N HIS A 155 -4.80 15.36 -1.93
CA HIS A 155 -4.56 14.14 -2.70
C HIS A 155 -3.07 13.85 -2.88
N VAL A 156 -2.78 12.64 -3.31
CA VAL A 156 -1.46 12.20 -3.74
C VAL A 156 -1.55 11.73 -5.17
N ASP A 157 -0.78 12.31 -6.06
CA ASP A 157 -0.56 11.75 -7.39
C ASP A 157 0.51 10.66 -7.29
N VAL A 158 0.16 9.48 -7.75
CA VAL A 158 1.02 8.31 -7.72
C VAL A 158 1.44 7.97 -9.14
N THR A 159 2.71 7.68 -9.34
CA THR A 159 3.23 7.19 -10.61
C THR A 159 3.95 5.88 -10.38
N VAL A 160 3.48 4.83 -11.04
CA VAL A 160 4.13 3.52 -11.07
C VAL A 160 4.56 3.22 -12.49
N ASN A 161 5.86 2.97 -12.68
CA ASN A 161 6.39 2.37 -13.90
C ASN A 161 6.87 0.97 -13.54
N ALA A 162 6.46 0.00 -14.34
CA ALA A 162 6.73 -1.41 -14.14
C ALA A 162 7.29 -2.04 -15.42
N LYS A 163 8.22 -2.98 -15.24
CA LYS A 163 8.77 -3.77 -16.35
C LYS A 163 9.05 -5.19 -15.88
N THR A 164 8.47 -6.18 -16.56
CA THR A 164 8.80 -7.58 -16.34
C THR A 164 10.07 -7.97 -17.06
N ARG A 165 10.83 -8.88 -16.47
CA ARG A 165 12.05 -9.44 -17.09
C ARG A 165 11.73 -10.66 -17.94
N HIS A 166 10.67 -11.38 -17.57
CA HIS A 166 10.15 -12.56 -18.25
C HIS A 166 8.63 -12.60 -18.09
N TYR A 167 7.86 -13.08 -19.06
CA TYR A 167 6.41 -13.28 -18.99
C TYR A 167 5.56 -11.98 -19.00
N PRO A 168 5.65 -11.14 -20.04
CA PRO A 168 4.94 -9.87 -20.06
C PRO A 168 3.41 -9.99 -20.06
N ALA A 169 2.85 -10.97 -20.75
CA ALA A 169 1.43 -11.00 -21.08
C ALA A 169 0.47 -11.28 -19.90
N GLN A 170 0.97 -11.79 -18.78
CA GLN A 170 0.13 -12.15 -17.61
C GLN A 170 0.40 -11.28 -16.38
N ALA A 171 1.21 -10.24 -16.52
CA ALA A 171 1.55 -9.38 -15.39
C ALA A 171 0.56 -8.22 -15.25
N GLU A 172 0.22 -7.91 -14.01
CA GLU A 172 -0.71 -6.85 -13.63
C GLU A 172 -0.12 -6.00 -12.49
N ILE A 173 -0.28 -4.67 -12.59
CA ILE A 173 0.12 -3.71 -11.56
C ILE A 173 -1.04 -3.48 -10.61
N TYR A 174 -0.72 -3.42 -9.33
CA TYR A 174 -1.61 -2.97 -8.26
C TYR A 174 -0.91 -1.89 -7.41
N VAL A 175 -1.71 -1.00 -6.84
CA VAL A 175 -1.28 -0.02 -5.83
C VAL A 175 -2.22 -0.10 -4.64
N ALA A 176 -1.67 -0.37 -3.46
CA ALA A 176 -2.40 -0.33 -2.20
C ALA A 176 -2.02 0.92 -1.41
N VAL A 177 -3.02 1.63 -0.91
CA VAL A 177 -2.85 2.66 0.12
C VAL A 177 -3.14 2.01 1.46
N TYR A 178 -2.23 2.08 2.40
CA TYR A 178 -2.41 1.49 3.73
C TYR A 178 -2.18 2.52 4.84
N GLU A 179 -2.83 2.29 5.98
CA GLU A 179 -2.70 3.10 7.19
C GLU A 179 -2.21 2.27 8.36
N ARG A 180 -1.40 2.88 9.23
CA ARG A 180 -0.82 2.25 10.41
C ARG A 180 -1.35 2.87 11.71
N ASN A 181 -0.95 2.29 12.86
CA ASN A 181 -1.25 2.81 14.19
C ASN A 181 -2.75 3.04 14.45
N LEU A 182 -3.61 2.19 13.89
CA LEU A 182 -5.04 2.26 14.11
C LEU A 182 -5.43 1.55 15.40
N VAL A 183 -6.36 2.15 16.14
CA VAL A 183 -6.86 1.60 17.42
C VAL A 183 -8.39 1.67 17.43
N ARG A 184 -9.04 0.55 17.68
CA ARG A 184 -10.49 0.44 17.71
C ARG A 184 -10.97 -0.25 18.98
N ARG A 185 -11.95 0.33 19.65
CA ARG A 185 -12.72 -0.35 20.69
C ARG A 185 -13.89 -1.07 20.04
N ILE A 186 -14.01 -2.36 20.31
CA ILE A 186 -15.06 -3.22 19.74
C ILE A 186 -16.23 -3.29 20.73
N GLU A 187 -17.40 -2.88 20.28
CA GLU A 187 -18.57 -2.76 21.15
C GLU A 187 -19.56 -3.93 21.04
N ALA A 188 -19.44 -4.72 19.97
CA ALA A 188 -20.31 -5.87 19.71
C ALA A 188 -19.55 -7.01 19.00
N GLY A 189 -20.25 -8.12 18.69
CA GLY A 189 -19.68 -9.29 18.03
C GLY A 189 -18.74 -10.09 18.93
N GLU A 190 -17.95 -11.00 18.32
CA GLU A 190 -17.09 -11.95 19.04
C GLU A 190 -15.94 -11.27 19.82
N ASN A 191 -15.48 -10.11 19.37
CA ASN A 191 -14.41 -9.35 20.03
C ASN A 191 -14.95 -8.25 20.98
N ARG A 192 -16.23 -8.26 21.35
CA ARG A 192 -16.85 -7.27 22.23
C ARG A 192 -16.02 -7.00 23.48
N GLY A 193 -15.82 -5.72 23.79
CA GLY A 193 -15.08 -5.23 24.96
C GLY A 193 -13.56 -5.16 24.78
N ARG A 194 -13.02 -5.71 23.67
CA ARG A 194 -11.59 -5.63 23.38
C ARG A 194 -11.24 -4.28 22.73
N THR A 195 -9.99 -3.88 22.88
CA THR A 195 -9.38 -2.80 22.08
C THR A 195 -8.37 -3.43 21.16
N LEU A 196 -8.65 -3.36 19.86
CA LEU A 196 -7.80 -3.91 18.82
C LEU A 196 -6.86 -2.85 18.27
N ARG A 197 -5.66 -3.28 17.87
CA ARG A 197 -4.65 -2.46 17.20
C ARG A 197 -4.40 -3.06 15.84
N HIS A 198 -4.34 -2.19 14.83
CA HIS A 198 -4.13 -2.61 13.45
C HIS A 198 -3.03 -1.78 12.80
N ASP A 199 -2.21 -2.46 12.01
CA ASP A 199 -1.18 -1.86 11.17
C ASP A 199 -1.31 -2.35 9.74
N PHE A 200 -0.84 -1.54 8.79
CA PHE A 200 -0.86 -1.85 7.35
C PHE A 200 -2.25 -2.12 6.78
N VAL A 201 -3.28 -1.52 7.39
CA VAL A 201 -4.68 -1.68 6.96
C VAL A 201 -4.87 -1.05 5.60
N VAL A 202 -5.22 -1.83 4.59
CA VAL A 202 -5.49 -1.33 3.24
C VAL A 202 -6.76 -0.49 3.26
N ARG A 203 -6.60 0.79 2.85
CA ARG A 203 -7.69 1.77 2.75
C ARG A 203 -8.27 1.81 1.34
N GLU A 204 -7.41 1.66 0.33
CA GLU A 204 -7.77 1.62 -1.07
C GLU A 204 -6.82 0.68 -1.82
N LEU A 205 -7.36 -0.04 -2.79
CA LEU A 205 -6.60 -0.91 -3.70
C LEU A 205 -6.94 -0.54 -5.14
N TYR A 206 -5.95 -0.06 -5.88
CA TYR A 206 -6.06 0.30 -7.28
C TYR A 206 -5.52 -0.80 -8.17
N GLY A 207 -6.13 -1.00 -9.31
CA GLY A 207 -5.77 -2.02 -10.28
C GLY A 207 -6.87 -3.08 -10.44
N PRO A 208 -6.62 -4.13 -11.23
CA PRO A 208 -5.38 -4.37 -11.98
C PRO A 208 -5.21 -3.48 -13.22
N VAL A 209 -3.97 -3.11 -13.51
CA VAL A 209 -3.57 -2.56 -14.80
C VAL A 209 -2.61 -3.55 -15.47
N LYS A 210 -2.99 -4.05 -16.65
CA LYS A 210 -2.19 -5.02 -17.39
C LYS A 210 -0.94 -4.38 -17.97
N LEU A 211 0.16 -5.12 -18.00
CA LEU A 211 1.34 -4.76 -18.77
C LEU A 211 1.10 -5.04 -20.27
N ASP A 212 1.81 -4.33 -21.11
CA ASP A 212 1.78 -4.52 -22.56
C ASP A 212 2.58 -5.78 -23.00
N ASP A 213 2.60 -6.04 -24.31
CA ASP A 213 3.30 -7.18 -24.90
C ASP A 213 4.83 -7.10 -24.76
N ASN A 214 5.39 -5.92 -24.44
CA ASN A 214 6.81 -5.72 -24.14
C ASN A 214 7.12 -5.92 -22.65
N GLY A 215 6.09 -6.20 -21.84
CA GLY A 215 6.19 -6.33 -20.41
C GLY A 215 6.32 -5.00 -19.68
N GLU A 216 5.92 -3.90 -20.30
CA GLU A 216 5.94 -2.57 -19.70
C GLU A 216 4.53 -2.14 -19.26
N GLY A 217 4.46 -1.46 -18.14
CA GLY A 217 3.20 -0.97 -17.60
C GLY A 217 3.37 0.36 -16.89
N HIS A 218 2.32 1.17 -16.99
CA HIS A 218 2.26 2.47 -16.35
C HIS A 218 0.92 2.65 -15.66
N MET A 219 0.93 3.14 -14.43
CA MET A 219 -0.26 3.38 -13.64
C MET A 219 -0.13 4.70 -12.88
N THR A 220 -1.16 5.56 -12.95
CA THR A 220 -1.16 6.90 -12.33
C THR A 220 -2.44 7.15 -11.54
N PRO A 221 -2.71 6.42 -10.45
CA PRO A 221 -3.87 6.71 -9.63
C PRO A 221 -3.69 8.02 -8.87
N ARG A 222 -4.80 8.75 -8.74
CA ARG A 222 -4.90 9.88 -7.83
C ARG A 222 -5.60 9.44 -6.56
N VAL A 223 -4.86 9.40 -5.46
CA VAL A 223 -5.36 9.02 -4.14
C VAL A 223 -5.91 10.24 -3.45
N LYS A 224 -7.21 10.27 -3.19
CA LYS A 224 -7.84 11.33 -2.40
C LYS A 224 -7.54 11.09 -0.92
N LEU A 225 -6.90 12.05 -0.26
CA LEU A 225 -6.64 11.96 1.18
C LEU A 225 -7.94 12.19 1.95
N ASN A 226 -8.43 11.15 2.60
CA ASN A 226 -9.58 11.25 3.46
C ASN A 226 -9.17 12.00 4.75
N LYS A 227 -10.00 12.94 5.21
CA LYS A 227 -9.77 13.71 6.45
C LYS A 227 -9.69 12.85 7.71
N ASP A 228 -10.28 11.65 7.67
CA ASP A 228 -10.30 10.71 8.80
C ASP A 228 -9.04 9.81 8.82
N TRP A 229 -8.16 9.91 7.81
CA TRP A 229 -6.91 9.19 7.76
C TRP A 229 -5.78 9.97 8.41
N LYS A 230 -4.95 9.28 9.18
CA LYS A 230 -3.72 9.85 9.76
C LYS A 230 -2.64 9.88 8.70
N GLN A 231 -2.48 11.04 8.06
CA GLN A 231 -1.56 11.18 6.92
C GLN A 231 -0.11 10.80 7.25
N GLU A 232 0.33 11.02 8.48
CA GLU A 232 1.66 10.62 8.98
C GLU A 232 1.84 9.11 9.09
N ASP A 233 0.74 8.35 9.16
CA ASP A 233 0.72 6.89 9.26
C ASP A 233 0.40 6.20 7.92
N LEU A 234 0.23 6.99 6.84
CA LEU A 234 -0.04 6.44 5.52
C LEU A 234 1.22 5.94 4.83
N GLY A 235 1.04 4.87 4.09
CA GLY A 235 2.01 4.36 3.13
C GLY A 235 1.33 3.82 1.88
N LEU A 236 2.12 3.69 0.83
CA LEU A 236 1.70 3.11 -0.43
C LEU A 236 2.62 1.95 -0.80
N ALA A 237 2.02 0.90 -1.33
CA ALA A 237 2.72 -0.24 -1.87
C ALA A 237 2.31 -0.44 -3.34
N ALA A 238 3.29 -0.58 -4.22
CA ALA A 238 3.07 -1.02 -5.59
C ALA A 238 3.62 -2.44 -5.75
N PHE A 239 2.87 -3.31 -6.42
CA PHE A 239 3.31 -4.66 -6.67
C PHE A 239 2.85 -5.15 -8.05
N ILE A 240 3.62 -6.09 -8.60
CA ILE A 240 3.30 -6.75 -9.86
C ILE A 240 2.96 -8.19 -9.54
N GLN A 241 1.81 -8.62 -10.03
CA GLN A 241 1.27 -9.96 -9.84
C GLN A 241 1.12 -10.67 -11.19
N ASN A 242 1.48 -11.94 -11.26
CA ASN A 242 1.08 -12.80 -12.35
C ASN A 242 -0.41 -13.15 -12.17
N ARG A 243 -1.23 -12.79 -13.17
CA ARG A 243 -2.69 -12.97 -13.13
C ARG A 243 -3.11 -14.44 -13.04
N ASP A 244 -2.38 -15.33 -13.71
CA ASP A 244 -2.77 -16.72 -13.91
C ASP A 244 -2.31 -17.62 -12.75
N THR A 245 -1.15 -17.31 -12.15
CA THR A 245 -0.60 -18.07 -11.01
C THR A 245 -0.84 -17.39 -9.66
N GLY A 246 -1.04 -16.09 -9.67
CA GLY A 246 -1.14 -15.29 -8.45
C GLY A 246 0.21 -14.96 -7.80
N GLU A 247 1.33 -15.39 -8.37
CA GLU A 247 2.67 -15.09 -7.88
C GLU A 247 2.95 -13.58 -7.91
N ILE A 248 3.60 -13.07 -6.87
CA ILE A 248 4.08 -11.69 -6.83
C ILE A 248 5.49 -11.63 -7.41
N LEU A 249 5.63 -10.88 -8.48
CA LEU A 249 6.87 -10.78 -9.25
C LEU A 249 7.85 -9.79 -8.64
N GLN A 250 7.33 -8.74 -7.99
CA GLN A 250 8.09 -7.74 -7.23
C GLN A 250 7.13 -6.83 -6.43
N THR A 251 7.64 -6.26 -5.36
CA THR A 251 6.93 -5.27 -4.52
C THR A 251 7.86 -4.13 -4.14
N VAL A 252 7.31 -2.93 -4.00
CA VAL A 252 7.98 -1.76 -3.45
C VAL A 252 7.00 -0.96 -2.60
N ALA A 253 7.47 -0.37 -1.50
CA ALA A 253 6.64 0.49 -0.67
C ALA A 253 7.34 1.78 -0.26
N LEU A 254 6.54 2.81 -0.02
CA LEU A 254 6.95 4.11 0.52
C LEU A 254 5.98 4.56 1.61
N THR A 255 6.49 5.19 2.65
CA THR A 255 5.67 6.06 3.50
C THR A 255 5.32 7.34 2.75
N LEU A 256 4.18 7.95 3.08
CA LEU A 256 3.80 9.22 2.48
C LEU A 256 4.87 10.29 2.78
N CYS A 257 5.26 11.04 1.75
CA CYS A 257 6.22 12.14 1.85
C CYS A 257 5.74 13.22 2.84
N ARG A 258 6.65 13.75 3.63
CA ARG A 258 6.41 14.85 4.59
C ARG A 258 6.93 16.16 4.07
#